data_c381c0d9ceac878c6b9b7f23f54f0431
#
_entry.id   c381c0d9ceac878c6b9b7f23f54f0431
#
_cell.length_a   1.000
_cell.length_b   1.000
_cell.length_c   1.000
_cell.angle_alpha   90.00
_cell.angle_beta   90.00
_cell.angle_gamma   90.00
#
_symmetry.space_group_name_H-M   'P 1'
#
loop_
_entity.id
_entity.type
_entity.pdbx_description
1 polymer ?
#
loop_
_entity_poly.entity_id
_entity_poly.type
_entity_poly.pdbx_seq_one_letter_code
_entity_poly.pdbx_strand_id
1 'polypeptide(L)'
;MNFSRRVYEVMKAGSIAYAKWDYNTSMNIIRNRKKLLILFLLLLPILLVIFAEAADVIGGKTAYSPAHYSTTIFIVSIAIGLGAGLITGCIGAGGGFIITPALMAAGVKGIMAVGTDTFHIFAKAIMGTTVHKKLGNVSLGLAATFVVGSAIGATVGGYINRTMYDIDPALSDVFISLVYATILFFLGSYALYDFLKLRKKGVPVSAHDGGEPVGKSGQPATTTGLAIKLQAVKIPPMIKFDEDFVPGGKRISGVIMACGGSVVGLLAAIMGVGGGFVTFPMFVYIFGISTMTTVGTDILQIIFTAGYASITQYAIYGYVFYTLAMGMLLGSL
;
A
#
# COMPACT_ATOMS: atom_id res chain seq x y z
N MET A 1 5.80 -11.75 37.25
CA MET A 1 6.07 -10.64 36.32
C MET A 1 4.79 -10.38 35.53
N ASN A 2 4.17 -9.19 35.69
CA ASN A 2 2.86 -8.88 35.12
C ASN A 2 2.90 -8.92 33.59
N PHE A 3 1.84 -9.42 32.98
CA PHE A 3 1.67 -9.55 31.52
C PHE A 3 2.00 -8.26 30.78
N SER A 4 1.57 -7.11 31.29
CA SER A 4 1.85 -5.78 30.73
C SER A 4 3.37 -5.45 30.67
N ARG A 5 4.14 -5.90 31.65
CA ARG A 5 5.58 -5.70 31.69
C ARG A 5 6.31 -6.57 30.67
N ARG A 6 5.85 -7.80 30.41
CA ARG A 6 6.38 -8.66 29.34
C ARG A 6 6.11 -8.07 27.96
N VAL A 7 4.89 -7.59 27.72
CA VAL A 7 4.52 -6.93 26.45
C VAL A 7 5.39 -5.68 26.22
N TYR A 8 5.57 -4.85 27.25
CA TYR A 8 6.42 -3.67 27.17
C TYR A 8 7.89 -4.02 26.83
N GLU A 9 8.48 -5.03 27.48
CA GLU A 9 9.87 -5.44 27.21
C GLU A 9 10.02 -6.02 25.79
N VAL A 10 9.07 -6.78 25.28
CA VAL A 10 9.09 -7.30 23.91
C VAL A 10 8.95 -6.18 22.90
N MET A 11 8.03 -5.23 23.12
CA MET A 11 7.86 -4.06 22.25
C MET A 11 9.12 -3.18 22.25
N LYS A 12 9.73 -2.95 23.41
CA LYS A 12 10.98 -2.21 23.55
C LYS A 12 12.14 -2.90 22.83
N ALA A 13 12.28 -4.22 23.01
CA ALA A 13 13.32 -4.99 22.31
C ALA A 13 13.11 -4.98 20.79
N GLY A 14 11.88 -5.13 20.32
CA GLY A 14 11.52 -5.03 18.91
C GLY A 14 11.81 -3.66 18.32
N SER A 15 11.46 -2.59 19.02
CA SER A 15 11.73 -1.21 18.59
C SER A 15 13.23 -0.92 18.51
N ILE A 16 14.01 -1.40 19.45
CA ILE A 16 15.47 -1.24 19.45
C ILE A 16 16.11 -2.06 18.31
N ALA A 17 15.65 -3.28 18.08
CA ALA A 17 16.12 -4.13 16.97
C ALA A 17 15.80 -3.49 15.61
N TYR A 18 14.58 -2.96 15.45
CA TYR A 18 14.15 -2.24 14.26
C TYR A 18 14.97 -0.97 14.04
N ALA A 19 15.14 -0.14 15.05
CA ALA A 19 15.95 1.08 14.96
C ALA A 19 17.42 0.80 14.61
N LYS A 20 18.03 -0.25 15.19
CA LYS A 20 19.38 -0.70 14.82
C LYS A 20 19.46 -1.17 13.38
N TRP A 21 18.46 -1.92 12.94
CA TRP A 21 18.41 -2.44 11.59
C TRP A 21 18.22 -1.30 10.58
N ASP A 22 17.30 -0.38 10.84
CA ASP A 22 17.03 0.80 10.02
C ASP A 22 18.26 1.70 9.91
N TYR A 23 18.91 2.01 11.04
CA TYR A 23 20.18 2.75 11.08
C TYR A 23 21.27 2.07 10.23
N ASN A 24 21.49 0.76 10.40
CA ASN A 24 22.49 0.03 9.65
C ASN A 24 22.19 -0.02 8.15
N THR A 25 20.89 -0.11 7.78
CA THR A 25 20.45 -0.11 6.39
C THR A 25 20.64 1.26 5.75
N SER A 26 20.23 2.32 6.45
CA SER A 26 20.41 3.70 6.01
C SER A 26 21.89 4.07 5.85
N MET A 27 22.71 3.71 6.82
CA MET A 27 24.17 3.94 6.74
C MET A 27 24.83 3.14 5.62
N ASN A 28 24.37 1.92 5.34
CA ASN A 28 24.87 1.11 4.23
C ASN A 28 24.49 1.70 2.86
N ILE A 29 23.34 2.38 2.77
CA ILE A 29 22.92 3.12 1.55
C ILE A 29 23.78 4.38 1.40
N ILE A 30 23.90 5.19 2.45
CA ILE A 30 24.65 6.46 2.44
C ILE A 30 26.12 6.25 2.15
N ARG A 31 26.74 5.21 2.72
CA ARG A 31 28.17 4.90 2.50
C ARG A 31 28.46 4.31 1.12
N ASN A 32 27.48 3.78 0.42
CA ASN A 32 27.68 3.14 -0.87
C ASN A 32 27.24 4.07 -2.01
N ARG A 33 28.21 4.67 -2.72
CA ARG A 33 27.96 5.61 -3.83
C ARG A 33 27.03 5.04 -4.90
N LYS A 34 27.11 3.73 -5.23
CA LYS A 34 26.22 3.10 -6.22
C LYS A 34 24.77 3.03 -5.74
N LYS A 35 24.56 2.69 -4.46
CA LYS A 35 23.22 2.63 -3.86
C LYS A 35 22.62 4.03 -3.70
N LEU A 36 23.44 5.00 -3.34
CA LEU A 36 23.04 6.40 -3.24
C LEU A 36 22.66 6.97 -4.61
N LEU A 37 23.40 6.62 -5.67
CA LEU A 37 23.09 7.00 -7.04
C LEU A 37 21.78 6.35 -7.52
N ILE A 38 21.56 5.08 -7.19
CA ILE A 38 20.28 4.39 -7.50
C ILE A 38 19.12 5.05 -6.75
N LEU A 39 19.31 5.38 -5.48
CA LEU A 39 18.30 6.09 -4.70
C LEU A 39 18.00 7.46 -5.30
N PHE A 40 19.03 8.21 -5.69
CA PHE A 40 18.88 9.51 -6.37
C PHE A 40 18.15 9.38 -7.71
N LEU A 41 18.50 8.36 -8.52
CA LEU A 41 17.81 8.09 -9.80
C LEU A 41 16.34 7.71 -9.57
N LEU A 42 16.03 6.97 -8.50
CA LEU A 42 14.65 6.64 -8.14
C LEU A 42 13.87 7.85 -7.61
N LEU A 43 14.56 8.82 -6.98
CA LEU A 43 13.97 10.08 -6.55
C LEU A 43 13.86 11.11 -7.70
N LEU A 44 14.60 10.91 -8.79
CA LEU A 44 14.63 11.84 -9.93
C LEU A 44 13.22 12.14 -10.48
N PRO A 45 12.32 11.17 -10.70
CA PRO A 45 10.95 11.47 -11.12
C PRO A 45 10.21 12.40 -10.17
N ILE A 46 10.38 12.20 -8.85
CA ILE A 46 9.77 13.04 -7.81
C ILE A 46 10.33 14.46 -7.88
N LEU A 47 11.65 14.59 -8.02
CA LEU A 47 12.31 15.90 -8.16
C LEU A 47 11.90 16.58 -9.46
N LEU A 48 11.82 15.85 -10.57
CA LEU A 48 11.37 16.40 -11.85
C LEU A 48 9.95 16.92 -11.78
N VAL A 49 9.05 16.24 -11.07
CA VAL A 49 7.67 16.70 -10.87
C VAL A 49 7.63 17.98 -10.04
N ILE A 50 8.44 18.11 -8.99
CA ILE A 50 8.55 19.34 -8.18
C ILE A 50 9.07 20.49 -9.04
N PHE A 51 10.07 20.25 -9.88
CA PHE A 51 10.59 21.28 -10.81
C PHE A 51 9.58 21.61 -11.92
N ALA A 52 8.81 20.64 -12.38
CA ALA A 52 7.77 20.84 -13.39
C ALA A 52 6.59 21.67 -12.85
N GLU A 53 6.23 21.51 -11.59
CA GLU A 53 5.24 22.35 -10.90
C GLU A 53 5.70 23.82 -10.88
N ALA A 54 6.99 24.06 -10.60
CA ALA A 54 7.57 25.39 -10.63
C ALA A 54 7.62 26.00 -12.05
N ALA A 55 7.54 25.16 -13.10
CA ALA A 55 7.64 25.57 -14.49
C ALA A 55 6.29 25.60 -15.24
N ASP A 56 5.13 25.45 -14.59
CA ASP A 56 3.79 25.36 -15.23
C ASP A 56 3.70 24.25 -16.30
N VAL A 57 4.56 23.21 -16.26
CA VAL A 57 4.73 22.26 -17.35
C VAL A 57 3.75 21.09 -17.30
N ILE A 58 3.35 20.65 -16.09
CA ILE A 58 2.42 19.53 -15.92
C ILE A 58 1.08 20.08 -15.50
N GLY A 59 0.07 19.90 -16.35
CA GLY A 59 -1.32 20.27 -16.09
C GLY A 59 -1.71 21.70 -16.46
N GLY A 60 -0.77 22.58 -16.83
CA GLY A 60 -1.03 23.97 -17.22
C GLY A 60 -1.59 24.86 -16.11
N LYS A 61 -1.87 26.13 -16.42
CA LYS A 61 -2.38 27.12 -15.46
C LYS A 61 -3.73 26.79 -14.83
N THR A 62 -4.51 25.90 -15.43
CA THR A 62 -5.85 25.50 -14.97
C THR A 62 -5.86 24.19 -14.20
N ALA A 63 -4.79 23.40 -14.28
CA ALA A 63 -4.75 22.06 -13.71
C ALA A 63 -4.58 22.06 -12.19
N TYR A 64 -3.88 23.03 -11.65
CA TYR A 64 -3.65 23.13 -10.23
C TYR A 64 -4.27 24.40 -9.68
N SER A 65 -5.44 24.27 -9.09
CA SER A 65 -5.95 25.27 -8.16
C SER A 65 -5.71 24.74 -6.75
N PRO A 66 -4.67 25.22 -6.04
CA PRO A 66 -4.53 24.92 -4.62
C PRO A 66 -5.72 25.59 -3.94
N ALA A 67 -6.77 24.80 -3.72
CA ALA A 67 -8.00 25.36 -3.16
C ALA A 67 -7.71 26.09 -1.85
N HIS A 68 -6.69 25.68 -1.08
CA HIS A 68 -6.26 26.33 0.16
C HIS A 68 -4.88 25.80 0.60
N TYR A 69 -3.78 26.30 0.01
CA TYR A 69 -2.50 26.14 0.68
C TYR A 69 -2.42 27.15 1.83
N SER A 70 -2.29 26.65 3.03
CA SER A 70 -1.89 27.43 4.19
C SER A 70 -0.76 26.71 4.93
N THR A 71 0.10 27.45 5.59
CA THR A 71 1.14 26.88 6.46
C THR A 71 0.52 25.93 7.49
N THR A 72 -0.70 26.19 7.92
CA THR A 72 -1.46 25.33 8.83
C THR A 72 -1.73 23.96 8.21
N ILE A 73 -2.21 23.90 6.97
CA ILE A 73 -2.47 22.60 6.27
C ILE A 73 -1.18 21.84 6.06
N PHE A 74 -0.06 22.52 5.79
CA PHE A 74 1.24 21.86 5.69
C PHE A 74 1.68 21.22 7.02
N ILE A 75 1.56 21.93 8.14
CA ILE A 75 1.86 21.38 9.47
C ILE A 75 0.92 20.20 9.79
N VAL A 76 -0.37 20.34 9.46
CA VAL A 76 -1.34 19.25 9.61
C VAL A 76 -0.95 18.04 8.76
N SER A 77 -0.44 18.24 7.53
CA SER A 77 0.01 17.14 6.68
C SER A 77 1.20 16.37 7.29
N ILE A 78 2.13 17.05 7.95
CA ILE A 78 3.22 16.42 8.70
C ILE A 78 2.65 15.57 9.85
N ALA A 79 1.70 16.12 10.61
CA ALA A 79 1.06 15.39 11.71
C ALA A 79 0.27 14.16 11.22
N ILE A 80 -0.46 14.29 10.10
CA ILE A 80 -1.14 13.17 9.43
C ILE A 80 -0.13 12.11 9.00
N GLY A 81 0.98 12.53 8.37
CA GLY A 81 2.06 11.64 7.94
C GLY A 81 2.65 10.88 9.13
N LEU A 82 2.94 11.55 10.24
CA LEU A 82 3.47 10.94 11.46
C LEU A 82 2.48 9.89 12.04
N GLY A 83 1.21 10.26 12.19
CA GLY A 83 0.18 9.34 12.69
C GLY A 83 -0.01 8.13 11.78
N ALA A 84 -0.11 8.36 10.47
CA ALA A 84 -0.21 7.30 9.48
C ALA A 84 1.05 6.43 9.43
N GLY A 85 2.24 7.02 9.53
CA GLY A 85 3.53 6.31 9.58
C GLY A 85 3.63 5.37 10.77
N LEU A 86 3.27 5.83 11.96
CA LEU A 86 3.24 5.02 13.18
C LEU A 86 2.26 3.84 13.07
N ILE A 87 1.04 4.09 12.60
CA ILE A 87 0.01 3.05 12.47
C ILE A 87 0.41 2.03 11.41
N THR A 88 0.93 2.48 10.27
CA THR A 88 1.37 1.57 9.21
C THR A 88 2.62 0.79 9.56
N GLY A 89 3.54 1.37 10.31
CA GLY A 89 4.68 0.64 10.85
C GLY A 89 4.26 -0.51 11.76
N CYS A 90 3.14 -0.35 12.50
CA CYS A 90 2.58 -1.41 13.34
C CYS A 90 1.80 -2.48 12.55
N ILE A 91 1.07 -2.08 11.49
CA ILE A 91 0.11 -2.96 10.79
C ILE A 91 0.72 -3.54 9.49
N GLY A 92 1.69 -2.85 8.89
CA GLY A 92 2.29 -3.26 7.61
C GLY A 92 1.41 -3.00 6.37
N ALA A 93 0.30 -2.27 6.50
CA ALA A 93 -0.75 -2.14 5.48
C ALA A 93 -0.70 -0.86 4.63
N GLY A 94 0.44 -0.16 4.58
CA GLY A 94 0.66 0.94 3.62
C GLY A 94 0.02 2.31 3.91
N GLY A 95 -0.69 2.57 4.99
CA GLY A 95 -1.11 3.91 5.50
C GLY A 95 -2.16 4.72 4.76
N GLY A 96 -2.39 4.49 3.49
CA GLY A 96 -3.28 5.29 2.68
C GLY A 96 -4.74 5.30 3.13
N PHE A 97 -5.18 4.26 3.82
CA PHE A 97 -6.55 4.20 4.33
C PHE A 97 -6.86 5.24 5.44
N ILE A 98 -5.84 5.88 6.00
CA ILE A 98 -5.99 6.95 7.01
C ILE A 98 -5.74 8.32 6.40
N ILE A 99 -4.75 8.41 5.49
CA ILE A 99 -4.25 9.70 4.98
C ILE A 99 -5.32 10.42 4.15
N THR A 100 -5.92 9.76 3.18
CA THR A 100 -6.95 10.40 2.35
C THR A 100 -8.14 10.92 3.17
N PRO A 101 -8.78 10.14 4.07
CA PRO A 101 -9.85 10.67 4.92
C PRO A 101 -9.37 11.80 5.85
N ALA A 102 -8.13 11.73 6.36
CA ALA A 102 -7.59 12.78 7.21
C ALA A 102 -7.34 14.09 6.45
N LEU A 103 -6.85 14.02 5.20
CA LEU A 103 -6.72 15.18 4.33
C LEU A 103 -8.08 15.79 3.99
N MET A 104 -9.10 14.96 3.70
CA MET A 104 -10.46 15.42 3.45
C MET A 104 -11.05 16.10 4.70
N ALA A 105 -10.83 15.54 5.88
CA ALA A 105 -11.23 16.15 7.16
C ALA A 105 -10.48 17.47 7.44
N ALA A 106 -9.27 17.64 6.92
CA ALA A 106 -8.51 18.87 6.98
C ALA A 106 -8.94 19.91 5.92
N GLY A 107 -9.97 19.63 5.11
CA GLY A 107 -10.55 20.52 4.12
C GLY A 107 -9.96 20.41 2.71
N VAL A 108 -9.15 19.38 2.43
CA VAL A 108 -8.66 19.09 1.07
C VAL A 108 -9.75 18.37 0.28
N LYS A 109 -10.02 18.82 -0.96
CA LYS A 109 -10.97 18.16 -1.85
C LYS A 109 -10.60 16.70 -2.07
N GLY A 110 -11.59 15.81 -2.11
CA GLY A 110 -11.39 14.36 -2.15
C GLY A 110 -10.50 13.89 -3.30
N ILE A 111 -10.70 14.36 -4.52
CA ILE A 111 -9.85 13.98 -5.65
C ILE A 111 -8.39 14.40 -5.47
N MET A 112 -8.14 15.57 -4.86
CA MET A 112 -6.78 16.03 -4.55
C MET A 112 -6.18 15.27 -3.38
N ALA A 113 -6.98 14.93 -2.37
CA ALA A 113 -6.54 14.07 -1.27
C ALA A 113 -6.12 12.69 -1.79
N VAL A 114 -6.93 12.08 -2.66
CA VAL A 114 -6.66 10.80 -3.34
C VAL A 114 -5.38 10.86 -4.17
N GLY A 115 -5.23 11.86 -5.02
CA GLY A 115 -4.05 12.03 -5.88
C GLY A 115 -2.77 12.25 -5.06
N THR A 116 -2.85 13.10 -4.04
CA THR A 116 -1.73 13.44 -3.14
C THR A 116 -1.28 12.23 -2.32
N ASP A 117 -2.23 11.45 -1.78
CA ASP A 117 -1.93 10.25 -1.02
C ASP A 117 -1.35 9.15 -1.91
N THR A 118 -1.90 8.95 -3.11
CA THR A 118 -1.35 7.99 -4.09
C THR A 118 0.11 8.31 -4.43
N PHE A 119 0.44 9.60 -4.59
CA PHE A 119 1.82 10.05 -4.81
C PHE A 119 2.72 9.82 -3.60
N HIS A 120 2.23 10.13 -2.39
CA HIS A 120 2.93 9.87 -1.14
C HIS A 120 3.25 8.38 -0.97
N ILE A 121 2.27 7.49 -1.23
CA ILE A 121 2.44 6.04 -1.15
C ILE A 121 3.46 5.54 -2.18
N PHE A 122 3.42 6.05 -3.42
CA PHE A 122 4.41 5.74 -4.44
C PHE A 122 5.83 6.05 -3.96
N ALA A 123 6.05 7.25 -3.44
CA ALA A 123 7.34 7.67 -2.93
C ALA A 123 7.83 6.80 -1.75
N LYS A 124 6.92 6.50 -0.81
CA LYS A 124 7.22 5.64 0.34
C LYS A 124 7.51 4.18 -0.05
N ALA A 125 6.78 3.63 -1.02
CA ALA A 125 6.95 2.26 -1.50
C ALA A 125 8.33 2.02 -2.15
N ILE A 126 8.92 3.02 -2.80
CA ILE A 126 10.28 2.96 -3.35
C ILE A 126 11.29 2.65 -2.24
N MET A 127 11.15 3.30 -1.08
CA MET A 127 12.03 3.08 0.06
C MET A 127 11.79 1.69 0.69
N GLY A 128 10.53 1.29 0.86
CA GLY A 128 10.17 -0.01 1.44
C GLY A 128 10.65 -1.21 0.61
N THR A 129 10.55 -1.16 -0.71
CA THR A 129 10.93 -2.28 -1.59
C THR A 129 12.41 -2.63 -1.52
N THR A 130 13.29 -1.63 -1.33
CA THR A 130 14.74 -1.89 -1.23
C THR A 130 15.08 -2.79 -0.04
N VAL A 131 14.27 -2.74 1.00
CA VAL A 131 14.37 -3.52 2.22
C VAL A 131 13.88 -4.96 1.99
N HIS A 132 12.65 -5.12 1.50
CA HIS A 132 12.03 -6.44 1.30
C HIS A 132 12.70 -7.28 0.22
N LYS A 133 13.27 -6.66 -0.83
CA LYS A 133 14.06 -7.36 -1.84
C LYS A 133 15.28 -8.07 -1.25
N LYS A 134 15.91 -7.50 -0.20
CA LYS A 134 17.05 -8.14 0.48
C LYS A 134 16.65 -9.32 1.35
N LEU A 135 15.40 -9.37 1.79
CA LEU A 135 14.86 -10.47 2.59
C LEU A 135 14.43 -11.67 1.73
N GLY A 136 14.47 -11.56 0.39
CA GLY A 136 14.10 -12.64 -0.52
C GLY A 136 12.59 -12.90 -0.61
N ASN A 137 11.76 -12.07 0.01
CA ASN A 137 10.31 -12.31 0.15
C ASN A 137 9.48 -11.80 -1.03
N VAL A 138 10.09 -11.50 -2.18
CA VAL A 138 9.44 -10.86 -3.32
C VAL A 138 9.24 -11.84 -4.47
N SER A 139 8.00 -12.12 -4.86
CA SER A 139 7.68 -12.88 -6.06
C SER A 139 7.45 -11.95 -7.25
N LEU A 140 8.46 -11.84 -8.14
CA LEU A 140 8.37 -10.99 -9.34
C LEU A 140 7.25 -11.42 -10.29
N GLY A 141 6.99 -12.72 -10.42
CA GLY A 141 5.93 -13.23 -11.30
C GLY A 141 4.54 -12.83 -10.81
N LEU A 142 4.28 -12.94 -9.51
CA LEU A 142 3.02 -12.48 -8.91
C LEU A 142 2.86 -10.97 -9.07
N ALA A 143 3.90 -10.20 -8.74
CA ALA A 143 3.88 -8.75 -8.86
C ALA A 143 3.59 -8.30 -10.30
N ALA A 144 4.31 -8.83 -11.29
CA ALA A 144 4.17 -8.42 -12.68
C ALA A 144 2.75 -8.66 -13.23
N THR A 145 2.18 -9.85 -12.99
CA THR A 145 0.82 -10.16 -13.47
C THR A 145 -0.24 -9.35 -12.75
N PHE A 146 -0.07 -9.12 -11.46
CA PHE A 146 -0.96 -8.27 -10.68
C PHE A 146 -0.92 -6.81 -11.16
N VAL A 147 0.27 -6.26 -11.44
CA VAL A 147 0.47 -4.90 -11.95
C VAL A 147 -0.23 -4.67 -13.28
N VAL A 148 -0.19 -5.65 -14.21
CA VAL A 148 -0.91 -5.53 -15.49
C VAL A 148 -2.41 -5.32 -15.25
N GLY A 149 -3.02 -6.12 -14.38
CA GLY A 149 -4.42 -5.95 -14.01
C GLY A 149 -4.66 -4.63 -13.28
N SER A 150 -3.82 -4.29 -12.31
CA SER A 150 -4.00 -3.08 -11.50
C SER A 150 -3.87 -1.79 -12.31
N ALA A 151 -3.03 -1.76 -13.35
CA ALA A 151 -2.96 -0.62 -14.27
C ALA A 151 -4.29 -0.40 -15.00
N ILE A 152 -4.92 -1.46 -15.49
CA ILE A 152 -6.24 -1.39 -16.12
C ILE A 152 -7.29 -0.87 -15.12
N GLY A 153 -7.33 -1.47 -13.94
CA GLY A 153 -8.25 -1.05 -12.87
C GLY A 153 -8.03 0.40 -12.44
N ALA A 154 -6.77 0.82 -12.28
CA ALA A 154 -6.44 2.19 -11.90
C ALA A 154 -6.84 3.21 -12.98
N THR A 155 -6.74 2.86 -14.26
CA THR A 155 -7.22 3.71 -15.35
C THR A 155 -8.72 3.92 -15.25
N VAL A 156 -9.49 2.85 -15.04
CA VAL A 156 -10.96 2.94 -14.90
C VAL A 156 -11.32 3.72 -13.64
N GLY A 157 -10.68 3.43 -12.49
CA GLY A 157 -10.96 4.12 -11.23
C GLY A 157 -10.63 5.61 -11.27
N GLY A 158 -9.49 5.97 -11.86
CA GLY A 158 -9.11 7.36 -12.05
C GLY A 158 -10.05 8.11 -13.00
N TYR A 159 -10.49 7.44 -14.07
CA TYR A 159 -11.49 8.01 -14.98
C TYR A 159 -12.82 8.27 -14.25
N ILE A 160 -13.30 7.31 -13.45
CA ILE A 160 -14.52 7.47 -12.65
C ILE A 160 -14.38 8.67 -11.70
N ASN A 161 -13.27 8.78 -10.95
CA ASN A 161 -13.06 9.88 -10.03
C ASN A 161 -13.08 11.24 -10.72
N ARG A 162 -12.39 11.37 -11.86
CA ARG A 162 -12.38 12.63 -12.62
C ARG A 162 -13.77 12.98 -13.15
N THR A 163 -14.48 12.01 -13.71
CA THR A 163 -15.84 12.23 -14.21
C THR A 163 -16.79 12.68 -13.09
N MET A 164 -16.70 12.08 -11.90
CA MET A 164 -17.50 12.51 -10.75
C MET A 164 -17.14 13.94 -10.32
N TYR A 165 -15.86 14.28 -10.33
CA TYR A 165 -15.40 15.63 -9.97
C TYR A 165 -15.80 16.68 -11.01
N ASP A 166 -15.76 16.33 -12.29
CA ASP A 166 -16.16 17.24 -13.39
C ASP A 166 -17.68 17.51 -13.39
N ILE A 167 -18.48 16.55 -12.91
CA ILE A 167 -19.93 16.75 -12.73
C ILE A 167 -20.20 17.69 -11.57
N ASP A 168 -19.69 17.35 -10.39
CA ASP A 168 -19.79 18.16 -9.17
C ASP A 168 -18.70 17.76 -8.17
N PRO A 169 -17.84 18.68 -7.74
CA PRO A 169 -16.82 18.41 -6.73
C PRO A 169 -17.38 17.85 -5.41
N ALA A 170 -18.56 18.30 -4.96
CA ALA A 170 -19.20 17.80 -3.76
C ALA A 170 -19.67 16.35 -3.93
N LEU A 171 -20.18 16.01 -5.11
CA LEU A 171 -20.56 14.63 -5.44
C LEU A 171 -19.35 13.71 -5.42
N SER A 172 -18.21 14.17 -5.95
CA SER A 172 -16.94 13.43 -5.89
C SER A 172 -16.51 13.14 -4.45
N ASP A 173 -16.59 14.13 -3.55
CA ASP A 173 -16.22 13.97 -2.14
C ASP A 173 -17.14 12.97 -1.43
N VAL A 174 -18.44 13.03 -1.68
CA VAL A 174 -19.42 12.06 -1.15
C VAL A 174 -19.16 10.66 -1.69
N PHE A 175 -18.90 10.53 -3.00
CA PHE A 175 -18.61 9.24 -3.64
C PHE A 175 -17.36 8.58 -3.03
N ILE A 176 -16.26 9.31 -2.93
CA ILE A 176 -15.00 8.81 -2.33
C ILE A 176 -15.25 8.40 -0.88
N SER A 177 -15.93 9.23 -0.09
CA SER A 177 -16.24 8.95 1.31
C SER A 177 -17.10 7.70 1.47
N LEU A 178 -18.10 7.51 0.59
CA LEU A 178 -18.96 6.32 0.62
C LEU A 178 -18.18 5.04 0.30
N VAL A 179 -17.32 5.09 -0.73
CA VAL A 179 -16.45 3.96 -1.08
C VAL A 179 -15.53 3.62 0.09
N TYR A 180 -14.92 4.63 0.73
CA TYR A 180 -14.10 4.43 1.92
C TYR A 180 -14.88 3.78 3.05
N ALA A 181 -16.02 4.34 3.42
CA ALA A 181 -16.86 3.81 4.50
C ALA A 181 -17.26 2.36 4.25
N THR A 182 -17.67 2.05 3.02
CA THR A 182 -18.09 0.69 2.63
C THR A 182 -16.94 -0.31 2.74
N ILE A 183 -15.79 0.01 2.17
CA ILE A 183 -14.64 -0.90 2.17
C ILE A 183 -14.07 -1.07 3.57
N LEU A 184 -13.90 0.02 4.32
CA LEU A 184 -13.41 -0.04 5.70
C LEU A 184 -14.36 -0.82 6.62
N PHE A 185 -15.67 -0.63 6.47
CA PHE A 185 -16.67 -1.38 7.22
C PHE A 185 -16.60 -2.87 6.91
N PHE A 186 -16.52 -3.24 5.63
CA PHE A 186 -16.43 -4.63 5.21
C PHE A 186 -15.15 -5.30 5.73
N LEU A 187 -13.99 -4.67 5.52
CA LEU A 187 -12.71 -5.23 5.97
C LEU A 187 -12.58 -5.24 7.50
N GLY A 188 -13.05 -4.20 8.17
CA GLY A 188 -13.06 -4.15 9.63
C GLY A 188 -13.97 -5.23 10.25
N SER A 189 -15.16 -5.43 9.67
CA SER A 189 -16.07 -6.51 10.09
C SER A 189 -15.47 -7.88 9.85
N TYR A 190 -14.81 -8.08 8.70
CA TYR A 190 -14.13 -9.35 8.40
C TYR A 190 -12.98 -9.61 9.37
N ALA A 191 -12.12 -8.62 9.62
CA ALA A 191 -11.00 -8.73 10.54
C ALA A 191 -11.48 -9.05 11.98
N LEU A 192 -12.56 -8.39 12.42
CA LEU A 192 -13.17 -8.65 13.72
C LEU A 192 -13.74 -10.07 13.79
N TYR A 193 -14.42 -10.52 12.75
CA TYR A 193 -14.95 -11.88 12.67
C TYR A 193 -13.81 -12.92 12.75
N ASP A 194 -12.74 -12.73 12.00
CA ASP A 194 -11.60 -13.64 12.00
C ASP A 194 -10.89 -13.66 13.36
N PHE A 195 -10.66 -12.50 13.97
CA PHE A 195 -10.13 -12.39 15.32
C PHE A 195 -10.98 -13.14 16.36
N LEU A 196 -12.30 -12.95 16.35
CA LEU A 196 -13.20 -13.64 17.29
C LEU A 196 -13.22 -15.15 17.08
N LYS A 197 -13.12 -15.59 15.82
CA LYS A 197 -13.04 -17.02 15.47
C LYS A 197 -11.74 -17.66 15.94
N LEU A 198 -10.59 -16.99 15.75
CA LEU A 198 -9.28 -17.46 16.22
C LEU A 198 -9.22 -17.50 17.74
N ARG A 199 -9.75 -16.48 18.42
CA ARG A 199 -9.84 -16.43 19.89
C ARG A 199 -10.66 -17.59 20.45
N LYS A 200 -11.79 -17.95 19.81
CA LYS A 200 -12.61 -19.10 20.22
C LYS A 200 -11.90 -20.44 20.05
N LYS A 201 -10.96 -20.55 19.10
CA LYS A 201 -10.17 -21.77 18.85
C LYS A 201 -8.96 -21.92 19.76
N GLY A 202 -8.69 -20.96 20.66
CA GLY A 202 -7.53 -20.98 21.57
C GLY A 202 -6.18 -20.89 20.87
N VAL A 203 -6.15 -20.47 19.61
CA VAL A 203 -4.90 -20.28 18.87
C VAL A 203 -4.26 -18.98 19.36
N PRO A 204 -3.00 -18.99 19.89
CA PRO A 204 -2.34 -17.77 20.27
C PRO A 204 -2.19 -16.89 19.02
N VAL A 205 -2.75 -15.68 19.07
CA VAL A 205 -2.58 -14.67 18.04
C VAL A 205 -1.20 -14.07 18.23
N SER A 206 -0.19 -14.70 17.64
CA SER A 206 1.17 -14.16 17.58
C SER A 206 1.20 -13.16 16.42
N ALA A 207 1.06 -11.90 16.72
CA ALA A 207 1.06 -10.82 15.72
C ALA A 207 2.42 -10.62 15.03
N HIS A 208 3.48 -11.38 15.41
CA HIS A 208 4.86 -11.07 14.97
C HIS A 208 5.75 -12.28 14.70
N ASP A 209 5.29 -13.52 14.86
CA ASP A 209 6.05 -14.65 14.34
C ASP A 209 5.61 -14.91 12.89
N GLY A 210 6.53 -14.69 11.93
CA GLY A 210 6.35 -15.01 10.52
C GLY A 210 6.18 -16.51 10.23
N GLY A 211 5.90 -17.31 11.25
CA GLY A 211 5.48 -18.68 11.16
C GLY A 211 3.94 -18.73 11.14
N GLU A 212 3.36 -18.98 9.97
CA GLU A 212 1.96 -19.35 9.88
C GLU A 212 1.68 -20.56 10.78
N PRO A 213 0.59 -20.55 11.59
CA PRO A 213 0.22 -21.74 12.34
C PRO A 213 -0.01 -22.88 11.35
N VAL A 214 0.89 -23.86 11.38
CA VAL A 214 0.81 -25.04 10.52
C VAL A 214 -0.34 -25.89 11.03
N GLY A 215 -1.38 -26.02 10.24
CA GLY A 215 -2.47 -26.94 10.54
C GLY A 215 -1.98 -28.40 10.57
N LYS A 216 -2.74 -29.30 11.20
CA LYS A 216 -2.42 -30.75 11.33
C LYS A 216 -2.11 -31.46 10.00
N SER A 217 -2.34 -30.81 8.85
CA SER A 217 -2.09 -31.31 7.49
C SER A 217 -0.86 -30.68 6.81
N GLY A 218 -0.02 -29.92 7.53
CA GLY A 218 1.15 -29.24 6.92
C GLY A 218 0.80 -28.06 6.02
N GLN A 219 -0.48 -27.69 5.93
CA GLN A 219 -0.94 -26.50 5.20
C GLN A 219 -1.11 -25.33 6.15
N PRO A 220 -0.85 -24.08 5.69
CA PRO A 220 -1.13 -22.90 6.48
C PRO A 220 -2.58 -22.91 6.96
N ALA A 221 -2.81 -22.66 8.24
CA ALA A 221 -4.15 -22.70 8.86
C ALA A 221 -5.13 -21.66 8.27
N THR A 222 -4.64 -20.76 7.45
CA THR A 222 -5.36 -19.66 6.78
C THR A 222 -5.82 -20.01 5.36
N THR A 223 -5.47 -21.17 4.80
CA THR A 223 -5.87 -21.51 3.42
C THR A 223 -7.39 -21.71 3.36
N THR A 224 -8.09 -20.76 2.77
CA THR A 224 -9.55 -20.80 2.58
C THR A 224 -9.90 -21.80 1.46
N GLY A 225 -11.10 -22.40 1.53
CA GLY A 225 -11.58 -23.28 0.47
C GLY A 225 -11.66 -22.59 -0.91
N LEU A 226 -11.78 -21.25 -0.91
CA LEU A 226 -11.74 -20.43 -2.12
C LEU A 226 -10.33 -20.41 -2.74
N ALA A 227 -9.30 -20.26 -1.93
CA ALA A 227 -7.90 -20.29 -2.41
C ALA A 227 -7.56 -21.61 -3.08
N ILE A 228 -8.00 -22.73 -2.51
CA ILE A 228 -7.79 -24.06 -3.11
C ILE A 228 -8.47 -24.17 -4.48
N LYS A 229 -9.71 -23.67 -4.60
CA LYS A 229 -10.44 -23.68 -5.88
C LYS A 229 -9.76 -22.80 -6.93
N LEU A 230 -9.29 -21.61 -6.57
CA LEU A 230 -8.60 -20.70 -7.48
C LEU A 230 -7.24 -21.24 -7.93
N GLN A 231 -6.49 -21.87 -7.04
CA GLN A 231 -5.22 -22.55 -7.38
C GLN A 231 -5.42 -23.81 -8.24
N ALA A 232 -6.59 -24.43 -8.19
CA ALA A 232 -6.92 -25.58 -9.06
C ALA A 232 -7.19 -25.17 -10.51
N VAL A 233 -7.48 -23.90 -10.79
CA VAL A 233 -7.72 -23.39 -12.15
C VAL A 233 -6.42 -23.26 -12.91
N LYS A 234 -6.25 -24.01 -13.99
CA LYS A 234 -5.02 -24.11 -14.79
C LYS A 234 -5.10 -23.30 -16.08
N ILE A 235 -5.28 -21.97 -15.96
CA ILE A 235 -5.24 -21.06 -17.12
C ILE A 235 -3.83 -20.46 -17.23
N PRO A 236 -3.10 -20.66 -18.34
CA PRO A 236 -1.78 -20.06 -18.51
C PRO A 236 -1.86 -18.51 -18.61
N PRO A 237 -0.81 -17.79 -18.18
CA PRO A 237 0.44 -18.27 -17.60
C PRO A 237 0.28 -18.72 -16.14
N MET A 238 0.93 -19.82 -15.78
CA MET A 238 0.94 -20.33 -14.41
C MET A 238 2.17 -19.82 -13.67
N ILE A 239 1.96 -19.15 -12.53
CA ILE A 239 3.00 -18.55 -11.73
C ILE A 239 3.24 -19.42 -10.51
N LYS A 240 4.50 -19.73 -10.26
CA LYS A 240 4.95 -20.41 -9.04
C LYS A 240 5.24 -19.39 -7.95
N PHE A 241 4.92 -19.74 -6.71
CA PHE A 241 5.19 -18.93 -5.54
C PHE A 241 5.35 -19.80 -4.29
N ASP A 242 5.82 -19.21 -3.19
CA ASP A 242 6.06 -19.89 -1.91
C ASP A 242 7.00 -21.11 -2.02
N GLU A 243 7.98 -21.10 -2.95
CA GLU A 243 8.91 -22.21 -3.13
C GLU A 243 9.79 -22.44 -1.89
N ASP A 244 10.08 -21.38 -1.14
CA ASP A 244 10.87 -21.43 0.10
C ASP A 244 10.09 -22.00 1.30
N PHE A 245 8.76 -21.99 1.25
CA PHE A 245 7.90 -22.41 2.37
C PHE A 245 7.21 -23.75 2.13
N VAL A 246 6.98 -24.12 0.87
CA VAL A 246 6.28 -25.36 0.47
C VAL A 246 7.12 -26.13 -0.52
N PRO A 247 7.51 -27.38 -0.24
CA PRO A 247 8.24 -28.22 -1.19
C PRO A 247 7.52 -28.29 -2.54
N GLY A 248 8.19 -27.80 -3.60
CA GLY A 248 7.62 -27.73 -4.96
C GLY A 248 6.77 -26.48 -5.25
N GLY A 249 6.60 -25.59 -4.29
CA GLY A 249 5.86 -24.35 -4.43
C GLY A 249 4.35 -24.53 -4.69
N LYS A 250 3.62 -23.43 -4.62
CA LYS A 250 2.22 -23.36 -5.07
C LYS A 250 2.16 -22.73 -6.47
N ARG A 251 1.07 -22.94 -7.20
CA ARG A 251 0.86 -22.33 -8.51
C ARG A 251 -0.50 -21.65 -8.58
N ILE A 252 -0.54 -20.51 -9.25
CA ILE A 252 -1.78 -19.76 -9.50
C ILE A 252 -1.76 -19.25 -10.94
N SER A 253 -2.95 -19.12 -11.55
CA SER A 253 -3.09 -18.52 -12.87
C SER A 253 -2.80 -17.04 -12.84
N GLY A 254 -1.95 -16.56 -13.75
CA GLY A 254 -1.66 -15.13 -13.93
C GLY A 254 -2.89 -14.33 -14.34
N VAL A 255 -3.85 -14.95 -15.03
CA VAL A 255 -5.12 -14.29 -15.38
C VAL A 255 -5.94 -14.00 -14.12
N ILE A 256 -6.01 -14.94 -13.18
CA ILE A 256 -6.70 -14.72 -11.89
C ILE A 256 -6.00 -13.61 -11.09
N MET A 257 -4.66 -13.62 -11.11
CA MET A 257 -3.89 -12.54 -10.46
C MET A 257 -4.16 -11.18 -11.11
N ALA A 258 -4.23 -11.10 -12.44
CA ALA A 258 -4.54 -9.87 -13.16
C ALA A 258 -5.99 -9.40 -12.89
N CYS A 259 -6.96 -10.31 -12.84
CA CYS A 259 -8.34 -9.96 -12.45
C CYS A 259 -8.40 -9.38 -11.03
N GLY A 260 -7.72 -10.01 -10.07
CA GLY A 260 -7.60 -9.44 -8.72
C GLY A 260 -6.90 -8.09 -8.71
N GLY A 261 -5.82 -7.96 -9.49
CA GLY A 261 -5.13 -6.70 -9.70
C GLY A 261 -6.07 -5.60 -10.24
N SER A 262 -6.92 -5.92 -11.19
CA SER A 262 -7.89 -4.95 -11.75
C SER A 262 -8.87 -4.44 -10.70
N VAL A 263 -9.39 -5.30 -9.84
CA VAL A 263 -10.27 -4.89 -8.74
C VAL A 263 -9.53 -4.01 -7.75
N VAL A 264 -8.31 -4.41 -7.35
CA VAL A 264 -7.52 -3.62 -6.40
C VAL A 264 -7.08 -2.30 -7.01
N GLY A 265 -6.64 -2.29 -8.27
CA GLY A 265 -6.23 -1.07 -8.97
C GLY A 265 -7.37 -0.06 -9.09
N LEU A 266 -8.59 -0.54 -9.38
CA LEU A 266 -9.80 0.29 -9.43
C LEU A 266 -10.07 0.94 -8.06
N LEU A 267 -10.10 0.13 -7.00
CA LEU A 267 -10.31 0.64 -5.64
C LEU A 267 -9.18 1.56 -5.19
N ALA A 268 -7.93 1.20 -5.50
CA ALA A 268 -6.76 1.99 -5.17
C ALA A 268 -6.79 3.38 -5.81
N ALA A 269 -7.23 3.47 -7.08
CA ALA A 269 -7.34 4.75 -7.77
C ALA A 269 -8.52 5.57 -7.24
N ILE A 270 -9.66 4.95 -6.89
CA ILE A 270 -10.79 5.69 -6.31
C ILE A 270 -10.44 6.22 -4.92
N MET A 271 -9.80 5.40 -4.10
CA MET A 271 -9.53 5.71 -2.70
C MET A 271 -8.19 6.42 -2.46
N GLY A 272 -7.22 6.31 -3.36
CA GLY A 272 -5.88 6.85 -3.12
C GLY A 272 -4.96 5.98 -2.25
N VAL A 273 -5.34 4.75 -1.97
CA VAL A 273 -4.68 3.88 -0.96
C VAL A 273 -3.47 3.12 -1.51
N GLY A 274 -3.15 3.26 -2.80
CA GLY A 274 -2.06 2.51 -3.45
C GLY A 274 -2.29 0.99 -3.55
N GLY A 275 -3.40 0.49 -3.03
CA GLY A 275 -3.83 -0.91 -3.12
C GLY A 275 -3.45 -1.80 -1.95
N GLY A 276 -2.36 -1.59 -1.25
CA GLY A 276 -1.79 -2.51 -0.25
C GLY A 276 -2.76 -2.99 0.82
N PHE A 277 -3.60 -2.13 1.28
CA PHE A 277 -4.63 -2.39 2.27
C PHE A 277 -5.70 -3.42 1.79
N VAL A 278 -6.01 -3.47 0.49
CA VAL A 278 -6.91 -4.47 -0.11
C VAL A 278 -6.13 -5.67 -0.64
N THR A 279 -4.93 -5.44 -1.18
CA THR A 279 -4.06 -6.50 -1.74
C THR A 279 -3.67 -7.52 -0.68
N PHE A 280 -3.28 -7.05 0.51
CA PHE A 280 -2.84 -7.94 1.58
C PHE A 280 -3.90 -9.01 1.94
N PRO A 281 -5.14 -8.66 2.32
CA PRO A 281 -6.17 -9.66 2.59
C PRO A 281 -6.55 -10.48 1.34
N MET A 282 -6.51 -9.90 0.14
CA MET A 282 -6.78 -10.63 -1.09
C MET A 282 -5.72 -11.72 -1.33
N PHE A 283 -4.43 -11.41 -1.19
CA PHE A 283 -3.35 -12.37 -1.39
C PHE A 283 -3.42 -13.50 -0.37
N VAL A 284 -3.59 -13.16 0.91
CA VAL A 284 -3.60 -14.16 1.98
C VAL A 284 -4.87 -15.01 1.95
N TYR A 285 -6.05 -14.38 1.93
CA TYR A 285 -7.32 -15.10 2.13
C TYR A 285 -7.95 -15.61 0.84
N ILE A 286 -7.79 -14.89 -0.29
CA ILE A 286 -8.41 -15.28 -1.56
C ILE A 286 -7.46 -16.13 -2.40
N PHE A 287 -6.20 -15.73 -2.52
CA PHE A 287 -5.22 -16.43 -3.34
C PHE A 287 -4.41 -17.49 -2.56
N GLY A 288 -4.41 -17.43 -1.22
CA GLY A 288 -3.70 -18.39 -0.37
C GLY A 288 -2.18 -18.28 -0.46
N ILE A 289 -1.68 -17.06 -0.68
CA ILE A 289 -0.25 -16.72 -0.69
C ILE A 289 0.21 -16.54 0.75
N SER A 290 1.42 -16.98 1.08
CA SER A 290 1.98 -16.82 2.42
C SER A 290 2.10 -15.34 2.80
N THR A 291 1.97 -15.03 4.08
CA THR A 291 2.06 -13.65 4.59
C THR A 291 3.40 -13.00 4.24
N MET A 292 4.50 -13.75 4.33
CA MET A 292 5.84 -13.24 4.01
C MET A 292 5.98 -12.85 2.54
N THR A 293 5.58 -13.74 1.62
CA THR A 293 5.59 -13.47 0.17
C THR A 293 4.62 -12.35 -0.17
N THR A 294 3.47 -12.27 0.54
CA THR A 294 2.49 -11.21 0.34
C THR A 294 3.08 -9.85 0.65
N VAL A 295 3.69 -9.63 1.82
CA VAL A 295 4.23 -8.33 2.21
C VAL A 295 5.27 -7.83 1.21
N GLY A 296 6.25 -8.68 0.86
CA GLY A 296 7.31 -8.28 -0.07
C GLY A 296 6.79 -8.01 -1.50
N THR A 297 5.88 -8.85 -1.97
CA THR A 297 5.29 -8.73 -3.32
C THR A 297 4.36 -7.54 -3.42
N ASP A 298 3.59 -7.27 -2.35
CA ASP A 298 2.66 -6.14 -2.28
C ASP A 298 3.40 -4.80 -2.34
N ILE A 299 4.44 -4.61 -1.55
CA ILE A 299 5.23 -3.36 -1.59
C ILE A 299 5.84 -3.14 -2.98
N LEU A 300 6.32 -4.19 -3.64
CA LEU A 300 6.85 -4.06 -5.00
C LEU A 300 5.76 -3.66 -6.00
N GLN A 301 4.58 -4.31 -5.97
CA GLN A 301 3.49 -3.98 -6.89
C GLN A 301 2.95 -2.57 -6.66
N ILE A 302 2.92 -2.09 -5.40
CA ILE A 302 2.48 -0.73 -5.06
C ILE A 302 3.32 0.34 -5.79
N ILE A 303 4.64 0.15 -5.94
CA ILE A 303 5.47 1.10 -6.69
C ILE A 303 4.90 1.30 -8.09
N PHE A 304 4.59 0.22 -8.78
CA PHE A 304 4.10 0.31 -10.16
C PHE A 304 2.65 0.79 -10.21
N THR A 305 1.78 0.26 -9.35
CA THR A 305 0.35 0.61 -9.33
C THR A 305 0.14 2.05 -8.87
N ALA A 306 0.73 2.44 -7.73
CA ALA A 306 0.59 3.80 -7.22
C ALA A 306 1.36 4.81 -8.08
N GLY A 307 2.54 4.44 -8.62
CA GLY A 307 3.30 5.28 -9.54
C GLY A 307 2.53 5.53 -10.83
N TYR A 308 1.98 4.48 -11.44
CA TYR A 308 1.13 4.60 -12.62
C TYR A 308 -0.10 5.47 -12.33
N ALA A 309 -0.87 5.16 -11.29
CA ALA A 309 -2.07 5.89 -10.94
C ALA A 309 -1.75 7.36 -10.59
N SER A 310 -0.73 7.61 -9.77
CA SER A 310 -0.32 8.96 -9.38
C SER A 310 0.04 9.82 -10.59
N ILE A 311 0.84 9.30 -11.51
CA ILE A 311 1.31 10.07 -12.67
C ILE A 311 0.19 10.21 -13.69
N THR A 312 -0.38 9.10 -14.18
CA THR A 312 -1.27 9.10 -15.35
C THR A 312 -2.70 9.52 -15.01
N GLN A 313 -3.17 9.29 -13.78
CA GLN A 313 -4.55 9.56 -13.42
C GLN A 313 -4.71 10.88 -12.64
N TYR A 314 -3.68 11.33 -11.95
CA TYR A 314 -3.77 12.49 -11.07
C TYR A 314 -2.77 13.60 -11.37
N ALA A 315 -1.47 13.34 -11.50
CA ALA A 315 -0.47 14.37 -11.68
C ALA A 315 -0.62 15.13 -13.02
N ILE A 316 -0.86 14.41 -14.12
CA ILE A 316 -1.06 15.02 -15.45
C ILE A 316 -2.28 15.96 -15.47
N TYR A 317 -3.29 15.66 -14.63
CA TYR A 317 -4.50 16.47 -14.51
C TYR A 317 -4.43 17.52 -13.40
N GLY A 318 -3.30 17.63 -12.68
CA GLY A 318 -3.10 18.62 -11.62
C GLY A 318 -3.81 18.32 -10.30
N TYR A 319 -4.15 17.05 -10.04
CA TYR A 319 -4.81 16.64 -8.81
C TYR A 319 -3.84 16.15 -7.71
N VAL A 320 -2.55 16.47 -7.82
CA VAL A 320 -1.55 16.12 -6.80
C VAL A 320 -1.04 17.37 -6.11
N PHE A 321 -1.20 17.45 -4.80
CA PHE A 321 -0.70 18.53 -3.97
C PHE A 321 0.68 18.18 -3.41
N TYR A 322 1.74 18.44 -4.18
CA TYR A 322 3.11 17.98 -3.90
C TYR A 322 3.65 18.48 -2.56
N THR A 323 3.34 19.71 -2.17
CA THR A 323 3.77 20.27 -0.86
C THR A 323 3.19 19.49 0.31
N LEU A 324 1.92 19.07 0.23
CA LEU A 324 1.31 18.23 1.26
C LEU A 324 1.88 16.81 1.23
N ALA A 325 2.13 16.25 0.04
CA ALA A 325 2.77 14.95 -0.10
C ALA A 325 4.16 14.94 0.55
N MET A 326 4.95 16.01 0.35
CA MET A 326 6.25 16.17 1.00
C MET A 326 6.13 16.32 2.52
N GLY A 327 5.14 17.09 3.00
CA GLY A 327 4.86 17.19 4.43
C GLY A 327 4.54 15.82 5.04
N MET A 328 3.69 15.03 4.39
CA MET A 328 3.36 13.68 4.84
C MET A 328 4.56 12.73 4.79
N LEU A 329 5.43 12.84 3.76
CA LEU A 329 6.67 12.05 3.69
C LEU A 329 7.58 12.38 4.87
N LEU A 330 7.79 13.66 5.18
CA LEU A 330 8.59 14.09 6.34
C LEU A 330 8.02 13.55 7.65
N GLY A 331 6.70 13.50 7.79
CA GLY A 331 6.05 12.96 8.98
C GLY A 331 6.11 11.42 9.08
N SER A 332 6.09 10.71 7.94
CA SER A 332 5.93 9.25 7.91
C SER A 332 7.24 8.46 7.79
N LEU A 333 8.37 9.12 7.59
CA LEU A 333 9.72 8.57 7.61
C LEU A 333 10.28 8.55 9.01
#